data_1ca7906f16fea7d365089e82e62e990a
#
_entry.id   1ca7906f16fea7d365089e82e62e990a
#
_cell.length_a   1.000
_cell.length_b   1.000
_cell.length_c   1.000
_cell.angle_alpha   90.00
_cell.angle_beta   90.00
_cell.angle_gamma   90.00
#
_symmetry.space_group_name_H-M   'P 1'
#
loop_
_entity.id
_entity.type
_entity.pdbx_description
1 polymer ?
#
loop_
_entity_poly.entity_id
_entity_poly.type
_entity_poly.pdbx_seq_one_letter_code
_entity_poly.pdbx_strand_id
1 'polypeptide(L)'
;KGEQLGFDWEQTFDVPQKKPFVKFSTKGVVLPSSNGNKLFFQSQNFAKVQVRVHRIYENNMLQYLQSEKLDEKSNYILGRVAKVVVDTVLVLADPSSAKLKGAASYGLNITDLINVQKGALYRIGIKGVEPLLEQDSDYYESDYYFGSYVDYDDRHVNILASDLAVIAKGSGKGTYTFFVTNIINASPVSGAKVRVFDYVNQVIGEGSTNS
;
A
#
# COMPACT_ATOMS: atom_id res chain seq x y z
N LYS A 1 -10.06 -57.18 -1.51
CA LYS A 1 -9.22 -57.63 -2.64
C LYS A 1 -9.67 -56.81 -3.83
N GLY A 2 -8.80 -55.96 -4.37
CA GLY A 2 -9.07 -55.22 -5.58
C GLY A 2 -9.03 -56.15 -6.81
N GLU A 3 -10.02 -56.01 -7.67
CA GLU A 3 -9.96 -56.69 -8.97
C GLU A 3 -9.08 -55.86 -9.89
N GLN A 4 -8.30 -56.56 -10.73
CA GLN A 4 -7.40 -55.94 -11.68
C GLN A 4 -8.22 -55.55 -12.94
N LEU A 5 -8.13 -54.29 -13.37
CA LEU A 5 -8.70 -53.88 -14.65
C LEU A 5 -8.03 -54.69 -15.76
N GLY A 6 -8.84 -55.31 -16.63
CA GLY A 6 -8.36 -56.16 -17.73
C GLY A 6 -7.77 -55.37 -18.92
N PHE A 7 -7.59 -54.03 -18.79
CA PHE A 7 -7.02 -53.15 -19.80
C PHE A 7 -6.33 -51.96 -19.11
N ASP A 8 -5.39 -51.36 -19.80
CA ASP A 8 -4.75 -50.12 -19.38
C ASP A 8 -5.73 -48.94 -19.56
N TRP A 9 -5.91 -48.17 -18.48
CA TRP A 9 -6.74 -46.97 -18.50
C TRP A 9 -5.85 -45.76 -18.26
N GLU A 10 -5.89 -44.82 -19.15
CA GLU A 10 -5.20 -43.55 -19.06
C GLU A 10 -6.20 -42.41 -19.25
N GLN A 11 -6.14 -41.43 -18.37
CA GLN A 11 -6.92 -40.22 -18.49
C GLN A 11 -6.00 -39.00 -18.25
N THR A 12 -5.99 -38.12 -19.23
CA THR A 12 -5.28 -36.84 -19.13
C THR A 12 -6.20 -35.83 -18.49
N PHE A 13 -5.74 -35.18 -17.42
CA PHE A 13 -6.40 -34.06 -16.79
C PHE A 13 -5.63 -32.79 -17.14
N ASP A 14 -6.30 -31.84 -17.73
CA ASP A 14 -5.77 -30.50 -17.90
C ASP A 14 -5.99 -29.71 -16.61
N VAL A 15 -4.91 -29.33 -15.95
CA VAL A 15 -4.95 -28.54 -14.71
C VAL A 15 -4.67 -27.09 -15.08
N PRO A 16 -5.68 -26.20 -15.05
CA PRO A 16 -5.48 -24.83 -15.43
C PRO A 16 -4.45 -24.18 -14.51
N GLN A 17 -3.47 -23.52 -15.10
CA GLN A 17 -2.44 -22.81 -14.38
C GLN A 17 -3.04 -21.55 -13.75
N LYS A 18 -2.69 -21.28 -12.51
CA LYS A 18 -3.15 -20.07 -11.82
C LYS A 18 -2.46 -18.84 -12.43
N LYS A 19 -3.24 -17.83 -12.75
CA LYS A 19 -2.74 -16.55 -13.28
C LYS A 19 -1.77 -15.90 -12.28
N PRO A 20 -0.69 -15.26 -12.74
CA PRO A 20 0.19 -14.50 -11.88
C PRO A 20 -0.55 -13.33 -11.25
N PHE A 21 -0.21 -13.01 -10.02
CA PHE A 21 -0.69 -11.81 -9.35
C PHE A 21 0.31 -11.32 -8.30
N VAL A 22 0.22 -10.04 -8.00
CA VAL A 22 0.84 -9.43 -6.83
C VAL A 22 -0.16 -8.48 -6.19
N LYS A 23 -0.28 -8.50 -4.85
CA LYS A 23 -1.19 -7.62 -4.11
C LYS A 23 -0.71 -7.41 -2.68
N PHE A 24 -0.99 -6.24 -2.11
CA PHE A 24 -0.78 -6.01 -0.69
C PHE A 24 -1.78 -6.80 0.16
N SER A 25 -1.28 -7.41 1.24
CA SER A 25 -2.10 -8.01 2.30
C SER A 25 -2.33 -7.03 3.45
N THR A 26 -1.45 -6.03 3.58
CA THR A 26 -1.56 -4.98 4.58
C THR A 26 -2.78 -4.13 4.29
N LYS A 27 -3.64 -4.00 5.29
CA LYS A 27 -4.79 -3.09 5.30
C LYS A 27 -4.53 -2.03 6.36
N GLY A 28 -4.88 -0.81 6.06
CA GLY A 28 -4.69 0.33 6.96
C GLY A 28 -3.73 1.35 6.37
N VAL A 29 -3.91 2.58 6.81
CA VAL A 29 -3.25 3.76 6.26
C VAL A 29 -2.26 4.40 7.23
N VAL A 30 -2.17 3.92 8.45
CA VAL A 30 -1.23 4.40 9.46
C VAL A 30 -0.21 3.31 9.76
N LEU A 31 1.06 3.67 9.69
CA LEU A 31 2.18 2.80 10.01
C LEU A 31 2.93 3.37 11.23
N PRO A 32 2.62 2.88 12.45
CA PRO A 32 3.33 3.27 13.65
C PRO A 32 4.78 2.77 13.64
N SER A 33 5.67 3.51 14.28
CA SER A 33 7.09 3.14 14.38
C SER A 33 7.32 1.80 15.10
N SER A 34 6.39 1.38 15.97
CA SER A 34 6.45 0.11 16.72
C SER A 34 6.36 -1.14 15.85
N ASN A 35 5.76 -1.05 14.65
CA ASN A 35 5.60 -2.20 13.75
C ASN A 35 6.81 -2.44 12.84
N GLY A 36 7.94 -1.77 13.08
CA GLY A 36 9.15 -1.93 12.30
C GLY A 36 9.01 -1.51 10.83
N ASN A 37 7.98 -0.72 10.50
CA ASN A 37 7.70 -0.22 9.14
C ASN A 37 7.59 -1.34 8.08
N LYS A 38 6.99 -2.48 8.44
CA LYS A 38 6.81 -3.62 7.55
C LYS A 38 5.43 -3.62 6.90
N LEU A 39 5.41 -3.83 5.59
CA LEU A 39 4.23 -4.14 4.81
C LEU A 39 4.29 -5.59 4.36
N PHE A 40 3.14 -6.19 4.20
CA PHE A 40 3.04 -7.55 3.68
C PHE A 40 2.31 -7.55 2.34
N PHE A 41 2.82 -8.33 1.41
CA PHE A 41 2.20 -8.57 0.12
C PHE A 41 2.25 -10.04 -0.25
N GLN A 42 1.36 -10.43 -1.13
CA GLN A 42 1.33 -11.77 -1.72
C GLN A 42 1.74 -11.68 -3.18
N SER A 43 2.50 -12.67 -3.64
CA SER A 43 2.84 -12.83 -5.04
C SER A 43 2.67 -14.29 -5.45
N GLN A 44 2.24 -14.51 -6.67
CA GLN A 44 2.13 -15.81 -7.31
C GLN A 44 2.67 -15.72 -8.74
N ASN A 45 3.53 -16.67 -9.10
CA ASN A 45 4.07 -16.83 -10.45
C ASN A 45 4.82 -15.60 -11.01
N PHE A 46 5.44 -14.80 -10.12
CA PHE A 46 6.42 -13.78 -10.47
C PHE A 46 7.77 -14.08 -9.80
N ALA A 47 8.86 -13.95 -10.57
CA ALA A 47 10.22 -14.05 -10.03
C ALA A 47 10.65 -12.75 -9.36
N LYS A 48 10.15 -11.63 -9.82
CA LYS A 48 10.52 -10.29 -9.38
C LYS A 48 9.29 -9.41 -9.22
N VAL A 49 9.42 -8.39 -8.35
CA VAL A 49 8.43 -7.32 -8.22
C VAL A 49 9.11 -5.97 -8.28
N GLN A 50 8.55 -5.05 -9.03
CA GLN A 50 8.92 -3.64 -8.98
C GLN A 50 8.19 -2.98 -7.82
N VAL A 51 8.91 -2.22 -7.01
CA VAL A 51 8.37 -1.41 -5.92
C VAL A 51 8.63 0.05 -6.24
N ARG A 52 7.57 0.86 -6.25
CA ARG A 52 7.66 2.30 -6.43
C ARG A 52 7.07 3.02 -5.23
N VAL A 53 7.83 3.93 -4.66
CA VAL A 53 7.43 4.75 -3.52
C VAL A 53 7.32 6.20 -3.94
N HIS A 54 6.13 6.76 -3.77
CA HIS A 54 5.88 8.20 -3.91
C HIS A 54 5.80 8.81 -2.52
N ARG A 55 6.44 9.94 -2.32
CA ARG A 55 6.26 10.78 -1.15
C ARG A 55 5.33 11.93 -1.49
N ILE A 56 4.23 12.07 -0.73
CA ILE A 56 3.35 13.23 -0.74
C ILE A 56 3.89 14.21 0.30
N TYR A 57 4.25 15.43 -0.12
CA TYR A 57 4.81 16.42 0.78
C TYR A 57 3.72 17.10 1.62
N GLU A 58 4.11 17.58 2.79
CA GLU A 58 3.18 18.15 3.78
C GLU A 58 2.35 19.31 3.22
N ASN A 59 2.98 20.20 2.43
CA ASN A 59 2.29 21.33 1.78
C ASN A 59 1.33 20.90 0.66
N ASN A 60 1.42 19.68 0.18
CA ASN A 60 0.54 19.12 -0.85
C ASN A 60 -0.50 18.16 -0.25
N MET A 61 -0.43 17.89 1.06
CA MET A 61 -1.30 16.89 1.69
C MET A 61 -2.77 17.29 1.59
N LEU A 62 -3.10 18.56 1.80
CA LEU A 62 -4.48 19.03 1.67
C LEU A 62 -4.99 18.84 0.23
N GLN A 63 -4.19 19.25 -0.77
CA GLN A 63 -4.55 19.07 -2.18
C GLN A 63 -4.73 17.57 -2.52
N TYR A 64 -3.90 16.70 -1.96
CA TYR A 64 -4.06 15.26 -2.11
C TYR A 64 -5.39 14.79 -1.51
N LEU A 65 -5.69 15.17 -0.26
CA LEU A 65 -6.90 14.73 0.45
C LEU A 65 -8.20 15.37 -0.07
N GLN A 66 -8.13 16.44 -0.86
CA GLN A 66 -9.29 17.02 -1.56
C GLN A 66 -9.76 16.13 -2.72
N SER A 67 -8.86 15.38 -3.33
CA SER A 67 -9.13 14.55 -4.52
C SER A 67 -9.10 13.06 -4.23
N GLU A 68 -8.37 12.66 -3.19
CA GLU A 68 -8.12 11.27 -2.83
C GLU A 68 -8.40 11.04 -1.36
N LYS A 69 -8.91 9.88 -0.99
CA LYS A 69 -8.94 9.45 0.43
C LYS A 69 -7.71 8.64 0.75
N LEU A 70 -7.37 8.53 2.04
CA LEU A 70 -6.21 7.74 2.47
C LEU A 70 -6.35 6.24 2.15
N ASP A 71 -7.57 5.74 2.09
CA ASP A 71 -7.91 4.37 1.74
C ASP A 71 -8.23 4.16 0.25
N GLU A 72 -8.29 5.24 -0.54
CA GLU A 72 -8.45 5.17 -1.99
C GLU A 72 -7.11 4.89 -2.69
N LYS A 73 -7.22 4.29 -3.86
CA LYS A 73 -6.08 3.78 -4.62
C LYS A 73 -5.90 4.46 -5.98
N SER A 74 -6.58 5.61 -6.19
CA SER A 74 -6.45 6.41 -7.39
C SER A 74 -5.04 7.02 -7.52
N ASN A 75 -4.56 7.18 -8.73
CA ASN A 75 -3.28 7.81 -9.04
C ASN A 75 -3.44 9.14 -9.78
N TYR A 76 -4.67 9.66 -9.88
CA TYR A 76 -5.02 10.77 -10.76
C TYR A 76 -4.20 12.04 -10.52
N ILE A 77 -3.99 12.42 -9.26
CA ILE A 77 -3.26 13.66 -8.92
C ILE A 77 -1.83 13.42 -8.48
N LEU A 78 -1.40 12.16 -8.39
CA LEU A 78 -0.13 11.80 -7.76
C LEU A 78 1.07 12.51 -8.40
N GLY A 79 1.08 12.66 -9.72
CA GLY A 79 2.13 13.39 -10.45
C GLY A 79 2.21 14.89 -10.13
N ARG A 80 1.17 15.47 -9.50
CA ARG A 80 1.14 16.90 -9.12
C ARG A 80 1.53 17.13 -7.67
N VAL A 81 1.27 16.17 -6.79
CA VAL A 81 1.38 16.33 -5.32
C VAL A 81 2.50 15.51 -4.71
N ALA A 82 3.05 14.55 -5.46
CA ALA A 82 4.04 13.61 -4.96
C ALA A 82 5.28 13.54 -5.84
N LYS A 83 6.36 13.03 -5.26
CA LYS A 83 7.61 12.72 -5.96
C LYS A 83 7.94 11.25 -5.78
N VAL A 84 8.36 10.58 -6.85
CA VAL A 84 8.97 9.25 -6.76
C VAL A 84 10.28 9.36 -5.99
N VAL A 85 10.38 8.66 -4.87
CA VAL A 85 11.58 8.61 -4.02
C VAL A 85 12.31 7.28 -4.13
N VAL A 86 11.60 6.23 -4.55
CA VAL A 86 12.17 4.92 -4.89
C VAL A 86 11.45 4.35 -6.09
N ASP A 87 12.21 3.73 -6.96
CA ASP A 87 11.75 2.85 -8.03
C ASP A 87 12.80 1.74 -8.18
N THR A 88 12.48 0.54 -7.70
CA THR A 88 13.43 -0.57 -7.63
C THR A 88 12.75 -1.90 -7.90
N VAL A 89 13.55 -2.91 -8.23
CA VAL A 89 13.08 -4.28 -8.46
C VAL A 89 13.63 -5.18 -7.38
N LEU A 90 12.74 -5.91 -6.73
CA LEU A 90 13.07 -6.92 -5.72
C LEU A 90 12.98 -8.32 -6.33
N VAL A 91 13.99 -9.14 -6.08
CA VAL A 91 14.02 -10.54 -6.49
C VAL A 91 13.32 -11.37 -5.41
N LEU A 92 12.26 -12.08 -5.79
CA LEU A 92 11.49 -12.95 -4.89
C LEU A 92 11.97 -14.40 -4.93
N ALA A 93 12.41 -14.84 -6.10
CA ALA A 93 12.93 -16.18 -6.33
C ALA A 93 13.91 -16.16 -7.50
N ASP A 94 14.83 -17.10 -7.53
CA ASP A 94 15.65 -17.34 -8.71
C ASP A 94 14.77 -17.90 -9.84
N PRO A 95 14.69 -17.23 -10.99
CA PRO A 95 13.87 -17.67 -12.12
C PRO A 95 14.21 -19.08 -12.60
N SER A 96 15.49 -19.49 -12.50
CA SER A 96 15.97 -20.82 -12.91
C SER A 96 15.51 -21.95 -11.97
N SER A 97 15.23 -21.63 -10.71
CA SER A 97 14.76 -22.56 -9.68
C SER A 97 13.28 -22.38 -9.32
N ALA A 98 12.65 -21.34 -9.86
CA ALA A 98 11.27 -20.99 -9.57
C ALA A 98 10.31 -22.00 -10.24
N LYS A 99 9.95 -23.04 -9.51
CA LYS A 99 8.80 -23.87 -9.86
C LYS A 99 7.53 -23.06 -9.63
N LEU A 100 6.52 -23.31 -10.46
CA LEU A 100 5.18 -22.76 -10.25
C LEU A 100 4.68 -23.12 -8.86
N LYS A 101 4.65 -22.15 -7.96
CA LYS A 101 4.20 -22.31 -6.58
C LYS A 101 2.86 -21.62 -6.39
N GLY A 102 2.11 -22.05 -5.39
CA GLY A 102 0.97 -21.29 -4.91
C GLY A 102 1.40 -19.89 -4.43
N ALA A 103 0.42 -19.05 -4.12
CA ALA A 103 0.68 -17.72 -3.57
C ALA A 103 1.58 -17.77 -2.34
N ALA A 104 2.61 -16.96 -2.32
CA ALA A 104 3.53 -16.79 -1.19
C ALA A 104 3.40 -15.39 -0.61
N SER A 105 3.57 -15.27 0.71
CA SER A 105 3.57 -13.99 1.41
C SER A 105 4.99 -13.50 1.63
N TYR A 106 5.20 -12.20 1.41
CA TYR A 106 6.49 -11.53 1.56
C TYR A 106 6.35 -10.32 2.47
N GLY A 107 7.39 -10.04 3.24
CA GLY A 107 7.51 -8.82 4.03
C GLY A 107 8.36 -7.78 3.29
N LEU A 108 7.83 -6.59 3.11
CA LEU A 108 8.54 -5.43 2.59
C LEU A 108 8.87 -4.50 3.75
N ASN A 109 10.13 -4.40 4.11
CA ASN A 109 10.59 -3.46 5.11
C ASN A 109 10.85 -2.10 4.43
N ILE A 110 10.04 -1.10 4.75
CA ILE A 110 10.12 0.22 4.10
C ILE A 110 11.40 0.95 4.46
N THR A 111 11.96 0.70 5.65
CA THR A 111 13.22 1.33 6.08
C THR A 111 14.43 0.85 5.29
N ASP A 112 14.35 -0.30 4.63
CA ASP A 112 15.41 -0.77 3.72
C ASP A 112 15.39 -0.02 2.38
N LEU A 113 14.28 0.64 2.07
CA LEU A 113 14.09 1.36 0.82
C LEU A 113 14.26 2.87 0.98
N ILE A 114 13.76 3.43 2.08
CA ILE A 114 13.75 4.86 2.35
C ILE A 114 14.05 5.17 3.82
N ASN A 115 14.59 6.37 4.06
CA ASN A 115 14.59 6.95 5.40
C ASN A 115 13.19 7.49 5.70
N VAL A 116 12.40 6.70 6.45
CA VAL A 116 11.01 7.03 6.78
C VAL A 116 10.97 8.27 7.69
N GLN A 117 10.29 9.32 7.24
CA GLN A 117 10.12 10.55 8.00
C GLN A 117 8.79 10.52 8.74
N LYS A 118 8.82 10.83 10.04
CA LYS A 118 7.60 10.93 10.86
C LYS A 118 6.67 12.02 10.32
N GLY A 119 5.38 11.68 10.22
CA GLY A 119 4.35 12.56 9.69
C GLY A 119 4.25 12.58 8.16
N ALA A 120 5.16 11.92 7.45
CA ALA A 120 5.11 11.88 6.00
C ALA A 120 4.07 10.87 5.50
N LEU A 121 3.41 11.23 4.40
CA LEU A 121 2.50 10.35 3.67
C LEU A 121 3.23 9.75 2.46
N TYR A 122 3.18 8.45 2.36
CA TYR A 122 3.75 7.69 1.25
C TYR A 122 2.67 6.90 0.53
N ARG A 123 2.75 6.86 -0.79
CA ARG A 123 2.02 5.89 -1.60
C ARG A 123 3.00 4.88 -2.16
N ILE A 124 2.75 3.62 -1.86
CA ILE A 124 3.62 2.52 -2.25
C ILE A 124 2.85 1.64 -3.22
N GLY A 125 3.43 1.44 -4.39
CA GLY A 125 2.91 0.55 -5.42
C GLY A 125 3.83 -0.66 -5.61
N ILE A 126 3.25 -1.81 -5.93
CA ILE A 126 3.96 -3.03 -6.33
C ILE A 126 3.42 -3.52 -7.69
N LYS A 127 4.32 -4.00 -8.50
CA LYS A 127 4.00 -4.58 -9.82
C LYS A 127 4.83 -5.83 -10.06
N GLY A 128 4.20 -6.91 -10.54
CA GLY A 128 4.93 -8.12 -10.96
C GLY A 128 5.79 -7.84 -12.19
N VAL A 129 6.99 -8.39 -12.20
CA VAL A 129 7.95 -8.32 -13.29
C VAL A 129 8.46 -9.71 -13.56
N GLU A 130 8.66 -10.05 -14.84
CA GLU A 130 9.10 -11.38 -15.26
C GLU A 130 8.17 -12.49 -14.74
N PRO A 131 6.98 -12.65 -15.31
CA PRO A 131 6.10 -13.77 -14.98
C PRO A 131 6.79 -15.09 -15.32
N LEU A 132 6.59 -16.09 -14.46
CA LEU A 132 7.15 -17.44 -14.62
C LEU A 132 6.40 -18.29 -15.65
N LEU A 133 5.33 -17.77 -16.19
CA LEU A 133 4.49 -18.39 -17.22
C LEU A 133 4.42 -17.47 -18.42
N GLU A 134 4.48 -18.05 -19.62
CA GLU A 134 4.08 -17.35 -20.84
C GLU A 134 2.59 -17.04 -20.72
N GLN A 135 2.22 -15.79 -20.98
CA GLN A 135 0.85 -15.31 -20.85
C GLN A 135 0.33 -14.81 -22.18
N ASP A 136 -0.97 -14.97 -22.38
CA ASP A 136 -1.70 -14.28 -23.42
C ASP A 136 -1.50 -12.77 -23.30
N SER A 137 -1.39 -12.09 -24.43
CA SER A 137 -1.09 -10.65 -24.55
C SER A 137 -1.99 -9.71 -23.72
N ASP A 138 -3.19 -10.16 -23.38
CA ASP A 138 -4.20 -9.39 -22.66
C ASP A 138 -3.81 -9.00 -21.22
N TYR A 139 -2.84 -9.71 -20.61
CA TYR A 139 -2.37 -9.38 -19.26
C TYR A 139 -1.44 -8.17 -19.24
N TYR A 140 -0.68 -7.95 -20.32
CA TYR A 140 0.30 -6.86 -20.39
C TYR A 140 -0.32 -5.50 -20.70
N GLU A 141 -1.44 -5.43 -21.38
CA GLU A 141 -2.06 -4.16 -21.76
C GLU A 141 -2.64 -3.39 -20.58
N SER A 142 -3.20 -4.08 -19.57
CA SER A 142 -3.72 -3.42 -18.37
C SER A 142 -2.63 -2.97 -17.39
N ASP A 143 -1.42 -3.55 -17.49
CA ASP A 143 -0.31 -3.32 -16.56
C ASP A 143 0.68 -2.24 -17.03
N TYR A 144 0.49 -1.68 -18.22
CA TYR A 144 1.46 -0.79 -18.86
C TYR A 144 1.64 0.57 -18.16
N TYR A 145 0.74 0.93 -17.26
CA TYR A 145 0.81 2.21 -16.55
C TYR A 145 0.82 2.06 -15.03
N PHE A 146 2.00 2.20 -14.44
CA PHE A 146 2.12 2.56 -13.02
C PHE A 146 1.43 3.91 -12.70
N GLY A 147 0.71 4.46 -13.64
CA GLY A 147 0.00 5.73 -13.62
C GLY A 147 -1.35 5.69 -14.32
N SER A 148 -1.90 4.53 -14.64
CA SER A 148 -3.23 4.44 -15.25
C SER A 148 -4.32 4.89 -14.30
N TYR A 149 -5.31 5.61 -14.85
CA TYR A 149 -6.40 6.28 -14.17
C TYR A 149 -7.36 5.39 -13.36
N VAL A 150 -7.24 4.06 -13.47
CA VAL A 150 -8.22 3.11 -12.92
C VAL A 150 -7.49 1.89 -12.37
N ASP A 151 -6.66 2.09 -11.35
CA ASP A 151 -6.09 0.95 -10.64
C ASP A 151 -6.82 0.77 -9.31
N TYR A 152 -8.00 0.16 -9.34
CA TYR A 152 -8.78 -0.31 -8.18
C TYR A 152 -8.14 -1.53 -7.51
N ASP A 153 -6.86 -1.77 -7.76
CA ASP A 153 -6.21 -3.00 -7.42
C ASP A 153 -5.49 -2.90 -6.06
N ASP A 154 -5.44 -4.04 -5.37
CA ASP A 154 -4.69 -4.24 -4.12
C ASP A 154 -3.16 -4.11 -4.28
N ARG A 155 -2.69 -3.53 -5.37
CA ARG A 155 -1.29 -3.26 -5.70
C ARG A 155 -0.74 -1.96 -5.12
N HIS A 156 -1.58 -1.14 -4.51
CA HIS A 156 -1.16 0.12 -3.89
C HIS A 156 -1.62 0.21 -2.44
N VAL A 157 -0.83 0.90 -1.63
CA VAL A 157 -1.18 1.24 -0.25
C VAL A 157 -0.69 2.65 0.06
N ASN A 158 -1.54 3.42 0.74
CA ASN A 158 -1.16 4.70 1.33
C ASN A 158 -0.72 4.46 2.77
N ILE A 159 0.35 5.13 3.20
CA ILE A 159 0.92 5.00 4.52
C ILE A 159 1.23 6.37 5.08
N LEU A 160 0.57 6.72 6.16
CA LEU A 160 0.95 7.82 7.02
C LEU A 160 1.90 7.29 8.11
N ALA A 161 3.16 7.69 8.04
CA ALA A 161 4.18 7.31 9.02
C ALA A 161 4.02 8.16 10.29
N SER A 162 3.13 7.76 11.19
CA SER A 162 2.80 8.55 12.37
C SER A 162 2.55 7.68 13.60
N ASP A 163 3.02 8.18 14.75
CA ASP A 163 2.70 7.62 16.06
C ASP A 163 1.54 8.40 16.74
N LEU A 164 0.92 9.36 16.04
CA LEU A 164 -0.15 10.19 16.57
C LEU A 164 -1.51 9.75 16.05
N ALA A 165 -2.49 9.73 16.95
CA ALA A 165 -3.91 9.66 16.62
C ALA A 165 -4.58 10.97 17.05
N VAL A 166 -5.55 11.43 16.25
CA VAL A 166 -6.33 12.64 16.52
C VAL A 166 -7.82 12.30 16.45
N ILE A 167 -8.55 12.68 17.50
CA ILE A 167 -10.00 12.60 17.54
C ILE A 167 -10.53 14.03 17.65
N ALA A 168 -11.41 14.44 16.75
CA ALA A 168 -12.09 15.72 16.80
C ALA A 168 -13.56 15.52 17.20
N LYS A 169 -14.03 16.30 18.19
CA LYS A 169 -15.44 16.34 18.59
C LYS A 169 -15.98 17.76 18.42
N GLY A 170 -17.03 17.89 17.60
CA GLY A 170 -17.75 19.15 17.42
C GLY A 170 -18.92 19.30 18.38
N SER A 171 -19.14 20.52 18.92
CA SER A 171 -20.28 20.83 19.80
C SER A 171 -21.54 21.29 19.08
N GLY A 172 -21.55 21.34 17.74
CA GLY A 172 -22.66 21.91 16.96
C GLY A 172 -22.75 23.45 16.95
N LYS A 173 -21.90 24.14 17.73
CA LYS A 173 -21.84 25.61 17.82
C LYS A 173 -20.54 26.19 17.22
N GLY A 174 -19.92 25.46 16.28
CA GLY A 174 -18.65 25.88 15.67
C GLY A 174 -17.42 25.66 16.57
N THR A 175 -17.58 25.05 17.72
CA THR A 175 -16.47 24.70 18.64
C THR A 175 -16.07 23.25 18.45
N TYR A 176 -14.77 23.01 18.33
CA TYR A 176 -14.19 21.66 18.21
C TYR A 176 -13.20 21.42 19.36
N THR A 177 -13.25 20.23 19.91
CA THR A 177 -12.26 19.73 20.88
C THR A 177 -11.45 18.63 20.21
N PHE A 178 -10.13 18.73 20.29
CA PHE A 178 -9.20 17.77 19.73
C PHE A 178 -8.50 16.98 20.83
N PHE A 179 -8.50 15.67 20.71
CA PHE A 179 -7.77 14.75 21.55
C PHE A 179 -6.63 14.17 20.71
N VAL A 180 -5.39 14.43 21.14
CA VAL A 180 -4.20 13.90 20.48
C VAL A 180 -3.56 12.87 21.39
N THR A 181 -3.40 11.66 20.91
CA THR A 181 -2.81 10.55 21.68
C THR A 181 -1.70 9.87 20.89
N ASN A 182 -0.78 9.25 21.60
CA ASN A 182 0.21 8.37 21.00
C ASN A 182 -0.45 7.01 20.75
N ILE A 183 -0.38 6.52 19.49
CA ILE A 183 -1.02 5.26 19.08
C ILE A 183 -0.40 4.05 19.79
N ILE A 184 0.90 4.12 20.13
CA ILE A 184 1.65 2.97 20.64
C ILE A 184 1.23 2.65 22.09
N ASN A 185 1.02 3.68 22.91
CA ASN A 185 0.78 3.52 24.34
C ASN A 185 -0.51 4.20 24.84
N ALA A 186 -1.30 4.76 23.91
CA ALA A 186 -2.55 5.48 24.18
C ALA A 186 -2.41 6.69 25.13
N SER A 187 -1.19 7.17 25.41
CA SER A 187 -0.99 8.33 26.27
C SER A 187 -1.39 9.62 25.56
N PRO A 188 -1.96 10.61 26.28
CA PRO A 188 -2.20 11.93 25.72
C PRO A 188 -0.88 12.61 25.36
N VAL A 189 -0.91 13.41 24.27
CA VAL A 189 0.24 14.19 23.81
C VAL A 189 0.01 15.64 24.16
N SER A 190 0.77 16.16 25.11
CA SER A 190 0.74 17.57 25.52
C SER A 190 1.57 18.43 24.56
N GLY A 191 1.12 19.67 24.33
CA GLY A 191 1.81 20.64 23.48
C GLY A 191 1.75 20.35 21.97
N ALA A 192 0.94 19.38 21.56
CA ALA A 192 0.75 19.13 20.14
C ALA A 192 0.00 20.31 19.50
N LYS A 193 0.61 20.90 18.45
CA LYS A 193 -0.02 21.98 17.68
C LYS A 193 -1.07 21.39 16.75
N VAL A 194 -2.29 21.89 16.85
CA VAL A 194 -3.42 21.52 15.98
C VAL A 194 -3.78 22.73 15.15
N ARG A 195 -3.85 22.58 13.84
CA ARG A 195 -4.34 23.56 12.89
C ARG A 195 -5.49 22.99 12.10
N VAL A 196 -6.54 23.76 11.96
CA VAL A 196 -7.72 23.40 11.17
C VAL A 196 -7.73 24.25 9.91
N PHE A 197 -7.85 23.59 8.78
CA PHE A 197 -7.91 24.26 7.47
C PHE A 197 -9.30 24.07 6.88
N ASP A 198 -9.76 25.06 6.14
CA ASP A 198 -10.92 24.91 5.27
C ASP A 198 -10.55 24.21 3.95
N TYR A 199 -11.57 23.99 3.11
CA TYR A 199 -11.38 23.31 1.83
C TYR A 199 -10.45 24.06 0.85
N VAL A 200 -10.32 25.38 0.98
CA VAL A 200 -9.44 26.21 0.13
C VAL A 200 -8.08 26.49 0.79
N ASN A 201 -7.68 25.69 1.77
CA ASN A 201 -6.38 25.72 2.45
C ASN A 201 -6.14 27.00 3.29
N GLN A 202 -7.21 27.61 3.82
CA GLN A 202 -7.07 28.70 4.78
C GLN A 202 -7.14 28.15 6.20
N VAL A 203 -6.29 28.67 7.08
CA VAL A 203 -6.33 28.33 8.50
C VAL A 203 -7.55 28.99 9.12
N ILE A 204 -8.51 28.19 9.60
CA ILE A 204 -9.73 28.64 10.26
C ILE A 204 -9.68 28.48 11.78
N GLY A 205 -8.67 27.81 12.32
CA GLY A 205 -8.44 27.68 13.75
C GLY A 205 -7.11 27.00 14.04
N GLU A 206 -6.55 27.38 15.17
CA GLU A 206 -5.34 26.74 15.70
C GLU A 206 -5.33 26.68 17.22
N GLY A 207 -4.59 25.75 17.77
CA GLY A 207 -4.42 25.59 19.20
C GLY A 207 -3.33 24.58 19.54
N SER A 208 -3.10 24.39 20.83
CA SER A 208 -2.20 23.36 21.32
C SER A 208 -2.92 22.53 22.39
N THR A 209 -2.59 21.25 22.44
CA THR A 209 -3.12 20.36 23.46
C THR A 209 -2.50 20.70 24.82
N ASN A 210 -3.30 20.63 25.87
CA ASN A 210 -2.85 20.65 27.25
C ASN A 210 -2.56 19.20 27.74
N SER A 211 -2.12 19.09 28.96
CA SER A 211 -1.96 17.79 29.64
C SER A 211 -3.28 17.21 30.10
#